data_716d0d4d722c74222c0fc1a13797cc84
#
_entry.id   716d0d4d722c74222c0fc1a13797cc84
#
_cell.length_a   1.000
_cell.length_b   1.000
_cell.length_c   1.000
_cell.angle_alpha   90.00
_cell.angle_beta   90.00
_cell.angle_gamma   90.00
#
_symmetry.space_group_name_H-M   'P 1'
#
loop_
_entity.id
_entity.type
_entity.pdbx_description
1 polymer ?
#
loop_
_entity_poly.entity_id
_entity_poly.type
_entity_poly.pdbx_seq_one_letter_code
_entity_poly.pdbx_strand_id
1 'polypeptide(L)'
;MSDNTQAYDVVVIGGGAAGLSGALALGRARRSVLVVDAGDPRNAPASHVHNYLGREGTPPGELLAIGRDEVAGYGVEVVTGEVTVVERLPEDSGFRVVRGDGATVTARRLLVATGLTDELPPIPGLAERWGREVLHCPYCHGWEVRDAAIGVIATSPMAVHQALLWRQWSEDVTLFLHDGPEPTDEEYEQLAARGIAVVDGEVAGLEVTDDRLTGVRLAGGRVVGRAAVVVQTKLTARSGLLESLGLRPVEAEMGGQLIGSYIEADPAGMTEAANVWVAGNVTGLLDQVIGAAAAGLKAGAAINGDLVTEDTRRAVRARNAPSDAEMWDDRYRESHRIWSGKPNTVLVREVEDLAPGRALDLGCGEGADAVWLAGRGWQVTATDISRVALGRAAEHAAEAGVADRVDWQFHDLGATFPEGAYDLVSAQFLHSMGDLPRERILHRAARAVAPGGVLLIVGHAGFPAWDDRHADMKLPTPDEVLASLELPEGEWEVLLSEEHERVQNDPDGNPTTRTDNALKVRRR
;
A
#
# COMPACT_ATOMS: atom_id res chain seq x y z
N MET A 1 -9.93 9.01 -17.09
CA MET A 1 -10.24 7.71 -16.48
C MET A 1 -9.61 7.75 -15.11
N SER A 2 -10.39 7.86 -14.04
CA SER A 2 -9.85 7.76 -12.68
C SER A 2 -9.29 6.35 -12.53
N ASP A 3 -7.98 6.26 -12.40
CA ASP A 3 -7.28 5.01 -12.05
C ASP A 3 -7.76 4.62 -10.65
N ASN A 4 -8.79 3.78 -10.59
CA ASN A 4 -9.33 3.25 -9.33
C ASN A 4 -8.39 2.13 -8.85
N THR A 5 -7.12 2.50 -8.56
CA THR A 5 -6.11 1.58 -8.06
C THR A 5 -6.49 1.17 -6.64
N GLN A 6 -6.84 -0.10 -6.46
CA GLN A 6 -7.24 -0.63 -5.16
C GLN A 6 -6.08 -0.54 -4.16
N ALA A 7 -6.37 -0.03 -2.95
CA ALA A 7 -5.39 0.19 -1.90
C ALA A 7 -5.56 -0.81 -0.76
N TYR A 8 -4.44 -1.35 -0.27
CA TYR A 8 -4.39 -2.28 0.84
C TYR A 8 -3.45 -1.78 1.95
N ASP A 9 -3.74 -2.17 3.19
CA ASP A 9 -2.77 -2.00 4.27
C ASP A 9 -1.51 -2.83 4.01
N VAL A 10 -1.70 -4.09 3.55
CA VAL A 10 -0.59 -5.02 3.30
C VAL A 10 -0.82 -5.82 2.02
N VAL A 11 0.21 -5.90 1.19
CA VAL A 11 0.29 -6.92 0.13
C VAL A 11 1.28 -8.01 0.59
N VAL A 12 0.81 -9.25 0.57
CA VAL A 12 1.60 -10.46 0.84
C VAL A 12 1.98 -11.11 -0.48
N ILE A 13 3.27 -11.29 -0.73
CA ILE A 13 3.80 -11.87 -1.96
C ILE A 13 4.25 -13.30 -1.67
N GLY A 14 3.47 -14.27 -2.13
CA GLY A 14 3.61 -15.70 -1.88
C GLY A 14 2.57 -16.23 -0.90
N GLY A 15 1.77 -17.19 -1.35
CA GLY A 15 0.70 -17.85 -0.60
C GLY A 15 1.07 -19.20 0.00
N GLY A 16 2.36 -19.40 0.33
CA GLY A 16 2.83 -20.54 1.11
C GLY A 16 2.47 -20.44 2.60
N ALA A 17 2.94 -21.38 3.42
CA ALA A 17 2.64 -21.44 4.85
C ALA A 17 3.00 -20.14 5.59
N ALA A 18 4.11 -19.49 5.24
CA ALA A 18 4.52 -18.22 5.83
C ALA A 18 3.57 -17.06 5.43
N GLY A 19 3.30 -16.91 4.12
CA GLY A 19 2.45 -15.84 3.63
C GLY A 19 1.03 -15.94 4.15
N LEU A 20 0.41 -17.13 4.09
CA LEU A 20 -0.94 -17.35 4.61
C LEU A 20 -1.02 -17.13 6.13
N SER A 21 -0.02 -17.58 6.89
CA SER A 21 0.00 -17.38 8.33
C SER A 21 0.13 -15.90 8.72
N GLY A 22 0.96 -15.14 7.98
CA GLY A 22 1.05 -13.69 8.13
C GLY A 22 -0.24 -12.97 7.75
N ALA A 23 -0.83 -13.36 6.62
CA ALA A 23 -2.11 -12.83 6.16
C ALA A 23 -3.26 -13.11 7.15
N LEU A 24 -3.28 -14.32 7.76
CA LEU A 24 -4.24 -14.67 8.79
C LEU A 24 -4.14 -13.75 10.01
N ALA A 25 -2.92 -13.50 10.50
CA ALA A 25 -2.68 -12.60 11.61
C ALA A 25 -3.16 -11.17 11.31
N LEU A 26 -2.88 -10.67 10.12
CA LEU A 26 -3.28 -9.34 9.64
C LEU A 26 -4.79 -9.25 9.42
N GLY A 27 -5.43 -10.22 8.78
CA GLY A 27 -6.88 -10.26 8.57
C GLY A 27 -7.65 -10.28 9.90
N ARG A 28 -7.19 -11.09 10.87
CA ARG A 28 -7.76 -11.10 12.23
C ARG A 28 -7.55 -9.80 13.00
N ALA A 29 -6.51 -9.03 12.65
CA ALA A 29 -6.31 -7.65 13.13
C ALA A 29 -7.13 -6.61 12.34
N ARG A 30 -8.01 -7.05 11.42
CA ARG A 30 -8.90 -6.21 10.60
C ARG A 30 -8.16 -5.29 9.63
N ARG A 31 -6.97 -5.70 9.17
CA ARG A 31 -6.25 -5.01 8.10
C ARG A 31 -6.79 -5.46 6.74
N SER A 32 -6.79 -4.53 5.78
CA SER A 32 -7.04 -4.88 4.38
C SER A 32 -5.79 -5.54 3.80
N VAL A 33 -5.94 -6.80 3.34
CA VAL A 33 -4.82 -7.63 2.91
C VAL A 33 -5.10 -8.28 1.57
N LEU A 34 -4.14 -8.20 0.66
CA LEU A 34 -4.11 -8.97 -0.58
C LEU A 34 -2.94 -9.96 -0.52
N VAL A 35 -3.21 -11.23 -0.78
CA VAL A 35 -2.19 -12.25 -1.03
C VAL A 35 -2.10 -12.51 -2.53
N VAL A 36 -0.91 -12.40 -3.10
CA VAL A 36 -0.62 -12.78 -4.49
C VAL A 36 0.23 -14.04 -4.48
N ASP A 37 -0.30 -15.15 -5.01
CA ASP A 37 0.34 -16.47 -4.97
C ASP A 37 0.53 -17.04 -6.37
N ALA A 38 1.79 -17.33 -6.73
CA ALA A 38 2.14 -17.94 -8.00
C ALA A 38 1.67 -19.41 -8.14
N GLY A 39 1.30 -20.07 -7.02
CA GLY A 39 0.82 -21.44 -7.02
C GLY A 39 1.91 -22.50 -7.15
N ASP A 40 3.18 -22.15 -6.90
CA ASP A 40 4.35 -23.05 -6.98
C ASP A 40 5.03 -23.21 -5.61
N PRO A 41 4.43 -23.92 -4.66
CA PRO A 41 5.03 -24.13 -3.35
C PRO A 41 6.21 -25.08 -3.42
N ARG A 42 7.31 -24.77 -2.69
CA ARG A 42 8.55 -25.57 -2.63
C ARG A 42 8.30 -27.06 -2.42
N ASN A 43 7.35 -27.41 -1.58
CA ASN A 43 7.04 -28.78 -1.20
C ASN A 43 5.95 -29.45 -2.06
N ALA A 44 5.61 -28.87 -3.21
CA ALA A 44 4.62 -29.46 -4.14
C ALA A 44 4.94 -30.91 -4.54
N PRO A 45 6.23 -31.32 -4.75
CA PRO A 45 6.56 -32.69 -5.09
C PRO A 45 6.34 -33.71 -3.96
N ALA A 46 6.25 -33.26 -2.69
CA ALA A 46 6.05 -34.15 -1.54
C ALA A 46 4.59 -34.60 -1.43
N SER A 47 4.38 -35.86 -1.02
CA SER A 47 3.04 -36.42 -0.82
C SER A 47 2.35 -35.85 0.44
N HIS A 48 3.11 -35.58 1.50
CA HIS A 48 2.59 -35.19 2.80
C HIS A 48 3.49 -34.15 3.50
N VAL A 49 2.90 -33.38 4.39
CA VAL A 49 3.59 -32.51 5.34
C VAL A 49 3.69 -33.23 6.68
N HIS A 50 4.88 -33.26 7.25
CA HIS A 50 5.16 -33.86 8.53
C HIS A 50 5.66 -32.84 9.55
N ASN A 51 5.61 -33.20 10.85
CA ASN A 51 6.00 -32.34 11.96
C ASN A 51 5.16 -31.05 12.10
N TYR A 52 3.95 -31.02 11.53
CA TYR A 52 3.01 -29.94 11.73
C TYR A 52 1.91 -30.40 12.68
N LEU A 53 2.08 -30.13 13.98
CA LEU A 53 1.15 -30.57 15.03
C LEU A 53 -0.29 -30.21 14.71
N GLY A 54 -1.17 -31.21 14.68
CA GLY A 54 -2.59 -31.06 14.32
C GLY A 54 -2.86 -31.16 12.81
N ARG A 55 -1.81 -31.25 11.96
CA ARG A 55 -1.89 -31.42 10.50
C ARG A 55 -0.94 -32.50 9.99
N GLU A 56 -0.52 -33.41 10.85
CA GLU A 56 0.39 -34.48 10.50
C GLU A 56 -0.16 -35.32 9.34
N GLY A 57 0.66 -35.54 8.31
CA GLY A 57 0.29 -36.31 7.12
C GLY A 57 -0.66 -35.60 6.14
N THR A 58 -0.94 -34.32 6.32
CA THR A 58 -1.77 -33.56 5.37
C THR A 58 -1.00 -33.32 4.06
N PRO A 59 -1.60 -33.54 2.88
CA PRO A 59 -0.98 -33.18 1.61
C PRO A 59 -0.67 -31.68 1.53
N PRO A 60 0.47 -31.24 0.96
CA PRO A 60 0.84 -29.83 0.88
C PRO A 60 -0.23 -28.94 0.26
N GLY A 61 -0.83 -29.37 -0.86
CA GLY A 61 -1.89 -28.63 -1.54
C GLY A 61 -3.15 -28.46 -0.69
N GLU A 62 -3.52 -29.50 0.09
CA GLU A 62 -4.66 -29.45 1.01
C GLU A 62 -4.41 -28.49 2.18
N LEU A 63 -3.21 -28.53 2.77
CA LEU A 63 -2.82 -27.60 3.84
C LEU A 63 -2.95 -26.14 3.39
N LEU A 64 -2.46 -25.83 2.19
CA LEU A 64 -2.55 -24.47 1.63
C LEU A 64 -3.99 -24.10 1.25
N ALA A 65 -4.83 -25.05 0.81
CA ALA A 65 -6.25 -24.82 0.53
C ALA A 65 -6.98 -24.44 1.83
N ILE A 66 -6.77 -25.20 2.91
CA ILE A 66 -7.31 -24.87 4.24
C ILE A 66 -6.86 -23.47 4.67
N GLY A 67 -5.57 -23.14 4.51
CA GLY A 67 -5.05 -21.82 4.85
C GLY A 67 -5.68 -20.68 4.05
N ARG A 68 -5.95 -20.89 2.76
CA ARG A 68 -6.69 -19.91 1.92
C ARG A 68 -8.13 -19.70 2.40
N ASP A 69 -8.83 -20.76 2.74
CA ASP A 69 -10.19 -20.68 3.28
C ASP A 69 -10.22 -19.95 4.63
N GLU A 70 -9.24 -20.23 5.50
CA GLU A 70 -9.11 -19.55 6.79
C GLU A 70 -8.90 -18.04 6.64
N VAL A 71 -8.00 -17.60 5.77
CA VAL A 71 -7.74 -16.17 5.56
C VAL A 71 -8.92 -15.47 4.90
N ALA A 72 -9.58 -16.12 3.93
CA ALA A 72 -10.78 -15.61 3.27
C ALA A 72 -11.92 -15.37 4.28
N GLY A 73 -12.05 -16.23 5.30
CA GLY A 73 -13.01 -16.05 6.40
C GLY A 73 -12.82 -14.76 7.21
N TYR A 74 -11.67 -14.11 7.13
CA TYR A 74 -11.37 -12.81 7.73
C TYR A 74 -11.29 -11.66 6.73
N GLY A 75 -11.77 -11.86 5.49
CA GLY A 75 -11.84 -10.83 4.47
C GLY A 75 -10.51 -10.55 3.75
N VAL A 76 -9.53 -11.44 3.87
CA VAL A 76 -8.28 -11.38 3.09
C VAL A 76 -8.57 -11.83 1.66
N GLU A 77 -8.14 -11.05 0.70
CA GLU A 77 -8.21 -11.42 -0.72
C GLU A 77 -7.01 -12.28 -1.10
N VAL A 78 -7.25 -13.38 -1.79
CA VAL A 78 -6.19 -14.26 -2.31
C VAL A 78 -6.36 -14.37 -3.82
N VAL A 79 -5.33 -13.99 -4.56
CA VAL A 79 -5.32 -14.07 -6.02
C VAL A 79 -4.16 -14.93 -6.50
N THR A 80 -4.44 -15.76 -7.51
CA THR A 80 -3.40 -16.52 -8.20
C THR A 80 -2.71 -15.63 -9.22
N GLY A 81 -1.38 -15.63 -9.22
CA GLY A 81 -0.56 -14.86 -10.14
C GLY A 81 0.80 -14.51 -9.53
N GLU A 82 1.63 -13.89 -10.34
CA GLU A 82 2.94 -13.41 -9.91
C GLU A 82 2.92 -11.89 -9.72
N VAL A 83 3.71 -11.40 -8.78
CA VAL A 83 4.09 -9.99 -8.72
C VAL A 83 5.35 -9.82 -9.57
N THR A 84 5.28 -8.94 -10.55
CA THR A 84 6.39 -8.70 -11.50
C THR A 84 7.18 -7.45 -11.19
N VAL A 85 6.53 -6.44 -10.57
CA VAL A 85 7.18 -5.18 -10.22
C VAL A 85 6.68 -4.71 -8.86
N VAL A 86 7.62 -4.21 -8.06
CA VAL A 86 7.34 -3.46 -6.84
C VAL A 86 8.12 -2.16 -6.90
N GLU A 87 7.43 -1.05 -6.74
CA GLU A 87 8.03 0.28 -6.73
C GLU A 87 7.62 1.04 -5.47
N ARG A 88 8.56 1.77 -4.89
CA ARG A 88 8.29 2.65 -3.77
C ARG A 88 7.56 3.91 -4.25
N LEU A 89 6.48 4.27 -3.60
CA LEU A 89 5.77 5.52 -3.88
C LEU A 89 6.49 6.73 -3.27
N PRO A 90 6.30 7.94 -3.84
CA PRO A 90 6.89 9.16 -3.30
C PRO A 90 6.53 9.38 -1.82
N GLU A 91 7.39 10.11 -1.09
CA GLU A 91 7.19 10.49 0.31
C GLU A 91 6.98 9.29 1.26
N ASP A 92 7.53 8.11 0.92
CA ASP A 92 7.35 6.86 1.67
C ASP A 92 5.88 6.49 1.91
N SER A 93 4.98 6.91 1.01
CA SER A 93 3.53 6.66 1.12
C SER A 93 3.14 5.19 0.89
N GLY A 94 4.10 4.31 0.64
CA GLY A 94 3.92 2.87 0.45
C GLY A 94 4.52 2.36 -0.85
N PHE A 95 3.83 1.42 -1.46
CA PHE A 95 4.29 0.70 -2.65
C PHE A 95 3.23 0.62 -3.73
N ARG A 96 3.66 0.69 -4.97
CA ARG A 96 2.92 0.23 -6.14
C ARG A 96 3.35 -1.20 -6.46
N VAL A 97 2.39 -2.10 -6.55
CA VAL A 97 2.61 -3.52 -6.83
C VAL A 97 1.92 -3.87 -8.14
N VAL A 98 2.68 -4.37 -9.11
CA VAL A 98 2.18 -4.77 -10.43
C VAL A 98 2.19 -6.29 -10.52
N ARG A 99 1.06 -6.86 -10.91
CA ARG A 99 0.90 -8.29 -11.14
C ARG A 99 1.20 -8.65 -12.59
N GLY A 100 1.51 -9.92 -12.84
CA GLY A 100 1.81 -10.45 -14.17
C GLY A 100 0.68 -10.28 -15.20
N ASP A 101 -0.57 -10.14 -14.76
CA ASP A 101 -1.74 -9.84 -15.61
C ASP A 101 -1.89 -8.33 -15.94
N GLY A 102 -0.97 -7.49 -15.45
CA GLY A 102 -0.97 -6.04 -15.63
C GLY A 102 -1.79 -5.28 -14.60
N ALA A 103 -2.52 -5.95 -13.72
CA ALA A 103 -3.26 -5.28 -12.66
C ALA A 103 -2.30 -4.62 -11.65
N THR A 104 -2.67 -3.42 -11.21
CA THR A 104 -1.85 -2.62 -10.28
C THR A 104 -2.65 -2.34 -9.00
N VAL A 105 -2.00 -2.49 -7.86
CA VAL A 105 -2.54 -2.16 -6.54
C VAL A 105 -1.52 -1.35 -5.75
N THR A 106 -1.97 -0.67 -4.69
CA THR A 106 -1.08 0.00 -3.74
C THR A 106 -1.12 -0.66 -2.38
N ALA A 107 -0.01 -0.60 -1.66
CA ALA A 107 0.13 -1.16 -0.32
C ALA A 107 0.93 -0.24 0.60
N ARG A 108 0.53 -0.15 1.86
CA ARG A 108 1.33 0.57 2.87
C ARG A 108 2.55 -0.25 3.32
N ARG A 109 2.41 -1.58 3.35
CA ARG A 109 3.46 -2.51 3.79
C ARG A 109 3.51 -3.72 2.88
N LEU A 110 4.67 -4.36 2.82
CA LEU A 110 4.88 -5.61 2.11
C LEU A 110 5.30 -6.72 3.06
N LEU A 111 4.73 -7.90 2.88
CA LEU A 111 5.23 -9.16 3.44
C LEU A 111 5.65 -10.05 2.27
N VAL A 112 6.95 -10.27 2.11
CA VAL A 112 7.48 -11.12 1.04
C VAL A 112 7.78 -12.52 1.59
N ALA A 113 7.06 -13.51 1.07
CA ALA A 113 7.10 -14.91 1.47
C ALA A 113 7.30 -15.84 0.26
N THR A 114 8.16 -15.41 -0.66
CA THR A 114 8.42 -16.06 -1.96
C THR A 114 9.14 -17.40 -1.84
N GLY A 115 9.72 -17.69 -0.67
CA GLY A 115 10.42 -18.95 -0.42
C GLY A 115 11.78 -19.04 -1.10
N LEU A 116 12.21 -20.27 -1.38
CA LEU A 116 13.48 -20.59 -2.03
C LEU A 116 13.31 -21.65 -3.11
N THR A 117 14.37 -21.85 -3.90
CA THR A 117 14.52 -22.93 -4.86
C THR A 117 15.63 -23.88 -4.38
N ASP A 118 15.38 -25.19 -4.43
CA ASP A 118 16.38 -26.21 -4.21
C ASP A 118 17.14 -26.48 -5.52
N GLU A 119 18.39 -26.03 -5.60
CA GLU A 119 19.25 -26.34 -6.74
C GLU A 119 19.88 -27.71 -6.56
N LEU A 120 19.49 -28.67 -7.38
CA LEU A 120 19.97 -30.03 -7.34
C LEU A 120 21.36 -30.15 -8.00
N PRO A 121 22.21 -31.06 -7.54
CA PRO A 121 23.41 -31.46 -8.28
C PRO A 121 23.04 -31.94 -9.69
N PRO A 122 23.91 -31.73 -10.70
CA PRO A 122 23.61 -32.07 -12.10
C PRO A 122 23.82 -33.59 -12.38
N ILE A 123 23.20 -34.43 -11.56
CA ILE A 123 23.26 -35.90 -11.70
C ILE A 123 21.97 -36.36 -12.40
N PRO A 124 22.06 -37.10 -13.52
CA PRO A 124 20.89 -37.60 -14.24
C PRO A 124 19.96 -38.45 -13.37
N GLY A 125 18.66 -38.12 -13.40
CA GLY A 125 17.62 -38.82 -12.65
C GLY A 125 17.27 -38.19 -11.30
N LEU A 126 18.04 -37.23 -10.77
CA LEU A 126 17.71 -36.58 -9.48
C LEU A 126 16.47 -35.73 -9.57
N ALA A 127 16.37 -34.88 -10.59
CA ALA A 127 15.26 -33.93 -10.73
C ALA A 127 13.91 -34.65 -10.94
N GLU A 128 13.89 -35.72 -11.72
CA GLU A 128 12.69 -36.50 -12.03
C GLU A 128 12.16 -37.28 -10.81
N ARG A 129 13.01 -37.50 -9.81
CA ARG A 129 12.69 -38.28 -8.59
C ARG A 129 12.66 -37.39 -7.34
N TRP A 130 12.86 -36.05 -7.49
CA TRP A 130 12.87 -35.11 -6.38
C TRP A 130 11.53 -35.07 -5.64
N GLY A 131 11.60 -35.16 -4.31
CA GLY A 131 10.42 -35.23 -3.43
C GLY A 131 9.73 -36.59 -3.40
N ARG A 132 10.22 -37.58 -4.15
CA ARG A 132 9.75 -38.98 -4.14
C ARG A 132 10.76 -39.87 -3.46
N GLU A 133 11.76 -40.38 -4.20
CA GLU A 133 12.84 -41.19 -3.65
C GLU A 133 14.16 -40.40 -3.55
N VAL A 134 14.26 -39.24 -4.17
CA VAL A 134 15.37 -38.28 -3.98
C VAL A 134 14.98 -37.26 -2.92
N LEU A 135 15.70 -37.27 -1.82
CA LEU A 135 15.33 -36.61 -0.58
C LEU A 135 16.52 -35.77 -0.07
N HIS A 136 16.19 -34.81 0.83
CA HIS A 136 17.25 -34.05 1.51
C HIS A 136 17.04 -33.98 3.03
N CYS A 137 15.80 -33.89 3.51
CA CYS A 137 15.50 -33.70 4.91
C CYS A 137 15.02 -35.00 5.57
N PRO A 138 15.73 -35.58 6.52
CA PRO A 138 15.32 -36.83 7.17
C PRO A 138 14.09 -36.64 8.07
N TYR A 139 13.92 -35.46 8.66
CA TYR A 139 12.74 -35.16 9.47
C TYR A 139 11.48 -34.99 8.63
N CYS A 140 11.62 -34.67 7.33
CA CYS A 140 10.50 -34.53 6.42
C CYS A 140 10.05 -35.83 5.77
N HIS A 141 11.02 -36.76 5.53
CA HIS A 141 10.79 -37.94 4.70
C HIS A 141 11.44 -39.25 5.26
N GLY A 142 12.16 -39.17 6.36
CA GLY A 142 12.89 -40.34 6.85
C GLY A 142 11.99 -41.49 7.28
N TRP A 143 10.83 -41.20 7.83
CA TRP A 143 9.86 -42.21 8.25
C TRP A 143 9.27 -43.01 7.09
N GLU A 144 9.06 -42.38 5.94
CA GLU A 144 8.50 -42.99 4.73
C GLU A 144 9.47 -43.97 4.08
N VAL A 145 10.77 -43.74 4.25
CA VAL A 145 11.86 -44.61 3.73
C VAL A 145 12.60 -45.36 4.83
N ARG A 146 12.01 -45.47 6.05
CA ARG A 146 12.60 -46.25 7.14
C ARG A 146 12.81 -47.68 6.72
N ASP A 147 13.89 -48.25 7.22
CA ASP A 147 14.32 -49.63 6.96
C ASP A 147 14.62 -49.94 5.47
N ALA A 148 14.59 -48.92 4.60
CA ALA A 148 14.95 -49.07 3.19
C ALA A 148 16.45 -48.90 2.98
N ALA A 149 16.94 -49.38 1.82
CA ALA A 149 18.31 -49.15 1.38
C ALA A 149 18.50 -47.71 0.94
N ILE A 150 19.20 -46.89 1.74
CA ILE A 150 19.40 -45.47 1.51
C ILE A 150 20.81 -45.18 0.99
N GLY A 151 20.92 -44.41 -0.10
CA GLY A 151 22.20 -43.91 -0.61
C GLY A 151 22.37 -42.43 -0.30
N VAL A 152 23.45 -42.00 0.30
CA VAL A 152 23.83 -40.60 0.45
C VAL A 152 24.89 -40.27 -0.58
N ILE A 153 24.64 -39.32 -1.47
CA ILE A 153 25.63 -38.89 -2.48
C ILE A 153 26.37 -37.67 -1.94
N ALA A 154 27.68 -37.79 -1.80
CA ALA A 154 28.53 -36.73 -1.30
C ALA A 154 28.79 -35.68 -2.38
N THR A 155 28.20 -34.52 -2.20
CA THR A 155 28.41 -33.30 -3.00
C THR A 155 28.95 -32.15 -2.15
N SER A 156 29.18 -32.42 -0.86
CA SER A 156 29.72 -31.45 0.09
C SER A 156 30.35 -32.16 1.31
N PRO A 157 31.14 -31.49 2.13
CA PRO A 157 31.69 -32.02 3.38
C PRO A 157 30.63 -32.47 4.39
N MET A 158 29.38 -32.02 4.25
CA MET A 158 28.28 -32.41 5.14
C MET A 158 27.77 -33.85 4.86
N ALA A 159 28.25 -34.53 3.84
CA ALA A 159 27.74 -35.84 3.43
C ALA A 159 27.94 -36.92 4.49
N VAL A 160 29.06 -36.90 5.21
CA VAL A 160 29.32 -37.82 6.32
C VAL A 160 28.30 -37.59 7.45
N HIS A 161 28.10 -36.35 7.84
CA HIS A 161 27.06 -35.99 8.83
C HIS A 161 25.67 -36.45 8.37
N GLN A 162 25.33 -36.23 7.12
CA GLN A 162 24.07 -36.70 6.53
C GLN A 162 23.94 -38.22 6.62
N ALA A 163 24.97 -38.98 6.24
CA ALA A 163 24.94 -40.43 6.32
C ALA A 163 24.75 -40.93 7.76
N LEU A 164 25.45 -40.33 8.72
CA LEU A 164 25.31 -40.63 10.14
C LEU A 164 23.91 -40.29 10.68
N LEU A 165 23.31 -39.18 10.20
CA LEU A 165 21.99 -38.76 10.61
C LEU A 165 20.90 -39.71 10.04
N TRP A 166 20.97 -40.04 8.75
CA TRP A 166 20.02 -40.94 8.09
C TRP A 166 20.07 -42.36 8.62
N ARG A 167 21.21 -42.76 9.22
CA ARG A 167 21.37 -44.04 9.92
C ARG A 167 20.36 -44.25 11.07
N GLN A 168 19.72 -43.19 11.52
CA GLN A 168 18.66 -43.28 12.53
C GLN A 168 17.37 -43.92 11.97
N TRP A 169 17.12 -43.79 10.67
CA TRP A 169 15.91 -44.32 10.02
C TRP A 169 16.12 -45.64 9.30
N SER A 170 17.38 -45.98 8.93
CA SER A 170 17.69 -47.26 8.28
C SER A 170 19.03 -47.78 8.71
N GLU A 171 19.12 -49.14 8.83
CA GLU A 171 20.38 -49.81 9.06
C GLU A 171 21.22 -49.99 7.78
N ASP A 172 20.58 -49.92 6.59
CA ASP A 172 21.23 -50.05 5.29
C ASP A 172 21.46 -48.66 4.66
N VAL A 173 22.51 -47.98 5.12
CA VAL A 173 22.96 -46.70 4.57
C VAL A 173 24.29 -46.88 3.85
N THR A 174 24.41 -46.30 2.66
CA THR A 174 25.66 -46.26 1.88
C THR A 174 26.00 -44.82 1.53
N LEU A 175 27.22 -44.38 1.82
CA LEU A 175 27.80 -43.12 1.38
C LEU A 175 28.50 -43.32 0.03
N PHE A 176 28.07 -42.62 -1.02
CA PHE A 176 28.76 -42.55 -2.32
C PHE A 176 29.64 -41.31 -2.31
N LEU A 177 30.95 -41.45 -2.46
CA LEU A 177 31.92 -40.34 -2.40
C LEU A 177 31.74 -39.36 -3.58
N HIS A 178 31.36 -39.89 -4.74
CA HIS A 178 31.08 -39.09 -5.95
C HIS A 178 32.22 -38.11 -6.24
N ASP A 179 31.94 -36.78 -6.21
CA ASP A 179 32.90 -35.68 -6.34
C ASP A 179 33.09 -34.91 -5.01
N GLY A 180 32.53 -35.44 -3.93
CA GLY A 180 32.67 -34.86 -2.59
C GLY A 180 34.08 -35.01 -2.03
N PRO A 181 34.39 -34.31 -0.94
CA PRO A 181 35.66 -34.45 -0.27
C PRO A 181 35.82 -35.86 0.35
N GLU A 182 37.03 -36.39 0.33
CA GLU A 182 37.38 -37.64 1.01
C GLU A 182 37.15 -37.50 2.51
N PRO A 183 36.41 -38.41 3.16
CA PRO A 183 36.28 -38.41 4.61
C PRO A 183 37.63 -38.52 5.32
N THR A 184 37.76 -37.88 6.46
CA THR A 184 38.91 -37.99 7.34
C THR A 184 38.98 -39.39 7.97
N ASP A 185 40.14 -39.79 8.51
CA ASP A 185 40.29 -41.07 9.21
C ASP A 185 39.29 -41.23 10.36
N GLU A 186 38.98 -40.14 11.08
CA GLU A 186 37.96 -40.11 12.14
C GLU A 186 36.56 -40.34 11.59
N GLU A 187 36.22 -39.72 10.49
CA GLU A 187 34.91 -39.88 9.83
C GLU A 187 34.74 -41.29 9.26
N TYR A 188 35.79 -41.88 8.70
CA TYR A 188 35.77 -43.28 8.29
C TYR A 188 35.54 -44.23 9.47
N GLU A 189 36.18 -43.99 10.62
CA GLU A 189 35.92 -44.74 11.85
C GLU A 189 34.48 -44.63 12.32
N GLN A 190 33.91 -43.40 12.29
CA GLN A 190 32.50 -43.14 12.64
C GLN A 190 31.53 -43.88 11.71
N LEU A 191 31.76 -43.81 10.39
CA LEU A 191 30.96 -44.54 9.40
C LEU A 191 31.01 -46.03 9.62
N ALA A 192 32.22 -46.60 9.81
CA ALA A 192 32.42 -48.02 10.06
C ALA A 192 31.76 -48.49 11.37
N ALA A 193 31.91 -47.72 12.46
CA ALA A 193 31.28 -48.02 13.76
C ALA A 193 29.75 -48.02 13.69
N ARG A 194 29.16 -47.24 12.76
CA ARG A 194 27.71 -47.21 12.50
C ARG A 194 27.25 -48.19 11.42
N GLY A 195 28.16 -48.97 10.83
CA GLY A 195 27.86 -49.94 9.78
C GLY A 195 27.47 -49.32 8.44
N ILE A 196 27.90 -48.09 8.19
CA ILE A 196 27.64 -47.37 6.94
C ILE A 196 28.69 -47.77 5.91
N ALA A 197 28.24 -48.30 4.78
CA ALA A 197 29.15 -48.66 3.67
C ALA A 197 29.60 -47.38 2.92
N VAL A 198 30.85 -47.37 2.49
CA VAL A 198 31.39 -46.30 1.64
C VAL A 198 31.67 -46.87 0.26
N VAL A 199 31.21 -46.17 -0.78
CA VAL A 199 31.42 -46.57 -2.18
C VAL A 199 32.15 -45.43 -2.89
N ASP A 200 33.33 -45.75 -3.37
CA ASP A 200 34.14 -44.86 -4.17
C ASP A 200 33.69 -44.86 -5.63
N GLY A 201 33.90 -43.73 -6.29
CA GLY A 201 33.63 -43.49 -7.71
C GLY A 201 32.51 -42.51 -7.98
N GLU A 202 32.63 -41.89 -9.13
CA GLU A 202 31.66 -40.88 -9.60
C GLU A 202 30.29 -41.51 -9.87
N VAL A 203 29.22 -40.86 -9.40
CA VAL A 203 27.83 -41.24 -9.68
C VAL A 203 27.45 -40.70 -11.06
N ALA A 204 27.13 -41.60 -12.00
CA ALA A 204 26.74 -41.27 -13.36
C ALA A 204 25.22 -41.07 -13.52
N GLY A 205 24.41 -41.47 -12.54
CA GLY A 205 22.96 -41.29 -12.56
C GLY A 205 22.22 -42.30 -11.70
N LEU A 206 20.92 -42.22 -11.72
CA LEU A 206 20.00 -43.10 -11.02
C LEU A 206 19.48 -44.21 -11.95
N GLU A 207 19.23 -45.41 -11.41
CA GLU A 207 18.53 -46.49 -12.08
C GLU A 207 17.06 -46.51 -11.63
N VAL A 208 16.17 -46.55 -12.61
CA VAL A 208 14.72 -46.55 -12.39
C VAL A 208 14.11 -47.72 -13.14
N THR A 209 13.31 -48.52 -12.46
CA THR A 209 12.57 -49.63 -13.05
C THR A 209 11.10 -49.53 -12.55
N ASP A 210 10.14 -49.70 -13.44
CA ASP A 210 8.70 -49.62 -13.12
C ASP A 210 8.30 -48.36 -12.31
N ASP A 211 8.84 -47.21 -12.73
CA ASP A 211 8.64 -45.88 -12.08
C ASP A 211 9.09 -45.85 -10.59
N ARG A 212 10.09 -46.66 -10.22
CA ARG A 212 10.69 -46.66 -8.88
C ARG A 212 12.21 -46.64 -8.98
N LEU A 213 12.84 -45.93 -8.04
CA LEU A 213 14.28 -45.96 -7.88
C LEU A 213 14.72 -47.34 -7.48
N THR A 214 15.68 -47.92 -8.20
CA THR A 214 16.24 -49.27 -7.95
C THR A 214 17.72 -49.26 -7.66
N GLY A 215 18.44 -48.16 -7.94
CA GLY A 215 19.85 -48.08 -7.65
C GLY A 215 20.56 -46.80 -8.06
N VAL A 216 21.82 -46.72 -7.69
CA VAL A 216 22.75 -45.65 -8.07
C VAL A 216 23.78 -46.26 -9.01
N ARG A 217 23.91 -45.70 -10.22
CA ARG A 217 24.87 -46.14 -11.24
C ARG A 217 26.14 -45.30 -11.18
N LEU A 218 27.28 -45.96 -11.05
CA LEU A 218 28.60 -45.35 -11.09
C LEU A 218 29.09 -45.19 -12.53
N ALA A 219 30.05 -44.26 -12.77
CA ALA A 219 30.66 -44.01 -14.07
C ALA A 219 31.30 -45.28 -14.68
N GLY A 220 31.80 -46.21 -13.84
CA GLY A 220 32.30 -47.50 -14.27
C GLY A 220 31.23 -48.54 -14.67
N GLY A 221 29.93 -48.15 -14.71
CA GLY A 221 28.81 -49.03 -15.08
C GLY A 221 28.29 -49.92 -13.96
N ARG A 222 28.92 -49.96 -12.79
CA ARG A 222 28.41 -50.68 -11.62
C ARG A 222 27.16 -50.02 -11.07
N VAL A 223 26.13 -50.81 -10.79
CA VAL A 223 24.91 -50.35 -10.12
C VAL A 223 24.91 -50.87 -8.68
N VAL A 224 24.65 -49.98 -7.73
CA VAL A 224 24.45 -50.29 -6.32
C VAL A 224 22.97 -50.09 -5.99
N GLY A 225 22.27 -51.17 -5.61
CA GLY A 225 20.84 -51.13 -5.33
C GLY A 225 20.52 -50.20 -4.18
N ARG A 226 19.63 -49.24 -4.39
CA ARG A 226 19.13 -48.29 -3.38
C ARG A 226 17.66 -47.98 -3.68
N ALA A 227 16.86 -47.85 -2.61
CA ALA A 227 15.44 -47.53 -2.71
C ALA A 227 15.16 -46.05 -2.48
N ALA A 228 16.10 -45.35 -1.84
CA ALA A 228 16.07 -43.90 -1.68
C ALA A 228 17.47 -43.29 -1.80
N VAL A 229 17.58 -42.07 -2.26
CA VAL A 229 18.82 -41.32 -2.39
C VAL A 229 18.69 -39.97 -1.69
N VAL A 230 19.71 -39.60 -0.95
CA VAL A 230 19.83 -38.34 -0.24
C VAL A 230 20.89 -37.50 -0.93
N VAL A 231 20.55 -36.27 -1.22
CA VAL A 231 21.46 -35.25 -1.78
C VAL A 231 21.34 -33.95 -1.01
N GLN A 232 22.43 -33.22 -0.94
CA GLN A 232 22.41 -31.85 -0.48
C GLN A 232 22.09 -30.93 -1.67
N THR A 233 21.11 -30.03 -1.50
CA THR A 233 20.78 -29.00 -2.47
C THR A 233 21.37 -27.66 -2.04
N LYS A 234 21.64 -26.78 -3.00
CA LYS A 234 21.92 -25.40 -2.69
C LYS A 234 20.58 -24.65 -2.57
N LEU A 235 20.39 -23.95 -1.44
CA LEU A 235 19.14 -23.32 -1.06
C LEU A 235 19.13 -21.85 -1.51
N THR A 236 18.55 -21.54 -2.67
CA THR A 236 18.61 -20.18 -3.25
C THR A 236 17.30 -19.43 -3.01
N ALA A 237 17.36 -18.34 -2.27
CA ALA A 237 16.20 -17.49 -2.01
C ALA A 237 15.58 -16.94 -3.31
N ARG A 238 14.26 -16.98 -3.43
CA ARG A 238 13.52 -16.33 -4.52
C ARG A 238 13.38 -14.83 -4.24
N SER A 239 14.46 -14.07 -4.47
CA SER A 239 14.63 -12.67 -4.04
C SER A 239 14.64 -11.64 -5.17
N GLY A 240 14.53 -12.06 -6.44
CA GLY A 240 14.69 -11.16 -7.59
C GLY A 240 13.78 -9.90 -7.54
N LEU A 241 12.58 -10.04 -7.00
CA LEU A 241 11.65 -8.92 -6.81
C LEU A 241 12.16 -7.88 -5.80
N LEU A 242 12.96 -8.31 -4.82
CA LEU A 242 13.44 -7.46 -3.73
C LEU A 242 14.63 -6.58 -4.13
N GLU A 243 15.29 -6.88 -5.25
CA GLU A 243 16.44 -6.10 -5.75
C GLU A 243 16.02 -4.66 -6.10
N SER A 244 14.79 -4.48 -6.62
CA SER A 244 14.22 -3.15 -6.89
C SER A 244 14.03 -2.29 -5.64
N LEU A 245 13.99 -2.93 -4.46
CA LEU A 245 13.87 -2.29 -3.15
C LEU A 245 15.23 -2.12 -2.44
N GLY A 246 16.33 -2.48 -3.12
CA GLY A 246 17.70 -2.41 -2.59
C GLY A 246 18.12 -3.62 -1.76
N LEU A 247 17.25 -4.63 -1.59
CA LEU A 247 17.54 -5.83 -0.82
C LEU A 247 18.23 -6.88 -1.71
N ARG A 248 19.40 -7.32 -1.29
CA ARG A 248 20.18 -8.35 -1.98
C ARG A 248 20.31 -9.60 -1.12
N PRO A 249 20.30 -10.79 -1.74
CA PRO A 249 20.53 -12.02 -1.00
C PRO A 249 21.96 -12.06 -0.45
N VAL A 250 22.09 -12.57 0.78
CA VAL A 250 23.35 -12.80 1.47
C VAL A 250 23.65 -14.30 1.39
N GLU A 251 24.91 -14.65 1.19
CA GLU A 251 25.37 -16.05 1.19
C GLU A 251 25.26 -16.64 2.59
N ALA A 252 24.72 -17.86 2.66
CA ALA A 252 24.61 -18.64 3.88
C ALA A 252 25.66 -19.76 3.88
N GLU A 253 26.43 -19.81 4.96
CA GLU A 253 27.43 -20.85 5.16
C GLU A 253 27.09 -21.72 6.38
N MET A 254 27.41 -23.00 6.28
CA MET A 254 27.33 -23.95 7.38
C MET A 254 28.61 -24.82 7.39
N GLY A 255 29.35 -24.81 8.50
CA GLY A 255 30.63 -25.51 8.59
C GLY A 255 31.69 -25.05 7.57
N GLY A 256 31.66 -23.76 7.17
CA GLY A 256 32.57 -23.21 6.15
C GLY A 256 32.18 -23.55 4.72
N GLN A 257 30.97 -24.05 4.50
CA GLN A 257 30.44 -24.42 3.19
C GLN A 257 29.26 -23.52 2.83
N LEU A 258 29.24 -23.02 1.60
CA LEU A 258 28.09 -22.31 1.04
C LEU A 258 26.90 -23.27 0.91
N ILE A 259 25.85 -23.03 1.66
CA ILE A 259 24.62 -23.83 1.60
C ILE A 259 23.50 -23.14 0.81
N GLY A 260 23.64 -21.85 0.50
CA GLY A 260 22.62 -21.11 -0.26
C GLY A 260 22.71 -19.62 -0.07
N SER A 261 21.57 -18.97 -0.28
CA SER A 261 21.41 -17.52 -0.08
C SER A 261 20.06 -17.19 0.55
N TYR A 262 19.98 -16.12 1.32
CA TYR A 262 18.77 -15.66 2.00
C TYR A 262 18.70 -14.14 2.05
N ILE A 263 17.53 -13.60 2.35
CA ILE A 263 17.35 -12.17 2.65
C ILE A 263 17.50 -11.96 4.15
N GLU A 264 18.40 -11.07 4.52
CA GLU A 264 18.64 -10.71 5.91
C GLU A 264 17.45 -9.94 6.50
N ALA A 265 17.06 -10.32 7.71
CA ALA A 265 15.98 -9.69 8.45
C ALA A 265 16.17 -9.89 9.94
N ASP A 266 15.49 -9.06 10.73
CA ASP A 266 15.43 -9.24 12.17
C ASP A 266 14.56 -10.47 12.56
N PRO A 267 14.52 -10.86 13.85
CA PRO A 267 13.71 -12.00 14.30
C PRO A 267 12.19 -11.85 14.08
N ALA A 268 11.70 -10.66 13.78
CA ALA A 268 10.32 -10.37 13.42
C ALA A 268 10.10 -10.28 11.90
N GLY A 269 11.15 -10.50 11.12
CA GLY A 269 11.12 -10.47 9.66
C GLY A 269 11.30 -9.08 9.04
N MET A 270 11.59 -8.03 9.81
CA MET A 270 11.80 -6.69 9.27
C MET A 270 13.16 -6.61 8.58
N THR A 271 13.18 -6.12 7.35
CA THR A 271 14.40 -5.91 6.56
C THR A 271 14.97 -4.50 6.75
N GLU A 272 16.15 -4.25 6.18
CA GLU A 272 16.72 -2.89 6.11
C GLU A 272 15.90 -1.92 5.22
N ALA A 273 15.12 -2.45 4.27
CA ALA A 273 14.21 -1.64 3.47
C ALA A 273 12.97 -1.30 4.28
N ALA A 274 12.76 -0.02 4.56
CA ALA A 274 11.61 0.45 5.34
C ALA A 274 10.27 -0.08 4.78
N ASN A 275 9.39 -0.52 5.67
CA ASN A 275 8.04 -1.00 5.33
C ASN A 275 8.00 -2.35 4.57
N VAL A 276 9.11 -3.11 4.57
CA VAL A 276 9.24 -4.43 3.92
C VAL A 276 9.63 -5.48 4.95
N TRP A 277 8.83 -6.53 5.03
CA TRP A 277 9.09 -7.72 5.85
C TRP A 277 9.26 -8.96 4.97
N VAL A 278 10.03 -9.91 5.44
CA VAL A 278 10.21 -11.22 4.83
C VAL A 278 9.87 -12.34 5.82
N ALA A 279 9.36 -13.48 5.33
CA ALA A 279 9.07 -14.63 6.17
C ALA A 279 9.15 -15.94 5.41
N GLY A 280 9.42 -17.04 6.14
CA GLY A 280 9.59 -18.36 5.57
C GLY A 280 10.94 -18.54 4.89
N ASN A 281 11.01 -19.46 3.92
CA ASN A 281 12.31 -19.90 3.38
C ASN A 281 13.09 -18.83 2.59
N VAL A 282 12.52 -17.70 2.25
CA VAL A 282 13.28 -16.59 1.66
C VAL A 282 14.30 -15.99 2.64
N THR A 283 14.11 -16.21 3.95
CA THR A 283 15.01 -15.76 5.04
C THR A 283 15.44 -16.92 5.95
N GLY A 284 14.55 -17.87 6.29
CA GLY A 284 14.84 -19.05 7.12
C GLY A 284 15.05 -20.29 6.27
N LEU A 285 16.25 -20.48 5.71
CA LEU A 285 16.55 -21.54 4.72
C LEU A 285 16.19 -22.96 5.19
N LEU A 286 16.39 -23.24 6.48
CA LEU A 286 16.21 -24.58 7.06
C LEU A 286 14.82 -24.77 7.69
N ASP A 287 13.95 -23.76 7.64
CA ASP A 287 12.63 -23.84 8.22
C ASP A 287 11.78 -24.91 7.53
N GLN A 288 11.19 -25.78 8.34
CA GLN A 288 10.10 -26.65 7.93
C GLN A 288 8.80 -25.85 7.81
N VAL A 289 7.73 -26.47 7.34
CA VAL A 289 6.44 -25.82 7.12
C VAL A 289 5.92 -25.10 8.35
N ILE A 290 6.03 -25.71 9.54
CA ILE A 290 5.61 -25.11 10.82
C ILE A 290 6.48 -23.91 11.21
N GLY A 291 7.82 -24.00 10.97
CA GLY A 291 8.75 -22.88 11.19
C GLY A 291 8.41 -21.69 10.29
N ALA A 292 8.20 -21.96 9.00
CA ALA A 292 7.79 -20.95 8.04
C ALA A 292 6.45 -20.30 8.42
N ALA A 293 5.45 -21.07 8.85
CA ALA A 293 4.18 -20.56 9.33
C ALA A 293 4.35 -19.66 10.57
N ALA A 294 5.18 -20.09 11.53
CA ALA A 294 5.47 -19.31 12.73
C ALA A 294 6.19 -17.98 12.42
N ALA A 295 7.11 -17.99 11.45
CA ALA A 295 7.78 -16.79 10.95
C ALA A 295 6.77 -15.82 10.32
N GLY A 296 5.84 -16.33 9.50
CA GLY A 296 4.76 -15.54 8.92
C GLY A 296 3.87 -14.86 9.95
N LEU A 297 3.45 -15.61 10.98
CA LEU A 297 2.68 -15.05 12.10
C LEU A 297 3.43 -13.91 12.80
N LYS A 298 4.72 -14.08 13.10
CA LYS A 298 5.54 -13.06 13.75
C LYS A 298 5.64 -11.80 12.88
N ALA A 299 5.91 -11.97 11.59
CA ALA A 299 6.00 -10.86 10.64
C ALA A 299 4.65 -10.12 10.52
N GLY A 300 3.54 -10.84 10.40
CA GLY A 300 2.20 -10.24 10.36
C GLY A 300 1.87 -9.44 11.62
N ALA A 301 2.24 -9.95 12.79
CA ALA A 301 2.05 -9.24 14.06
C ALA A 301 2.94 -7.97 14.14
N ALA A 302 4.19 -8.05 13.69
CA ALA A 302 5.11 -6.90 13.64
C ALA A 302 4.60 -5.82 12.69
N ILE A 303 4.17 -6.19 11.48
CA ILE A 303 3.56 -5.28 10.51
C ILE A 303 2.33 -4.57 11.11
N ASN A 304 1.44 -5.31 11.78
CA ASN A 304 0.28 -4.67 12.42
C ASN A 304 0.71 -3.68 13.51
N GLY A 305 1.70 -4.00 14.32
CA GLY A 305 2.24 -3.08 15.35
C GLY A 305 2.80 -1.79 14.75
N ASP A 306 3.50 -1.89 13.63
CA ASP A 306 4.03 -0.75 12.90
C ASP A 306 2.92 0.11 12.30
N LEU A 307 1.91 -0.49 11.66
CA LEU A 307 0.71 0.19 11.16
C LEU A 307 -0.07 0.90 12.26
N VAL A 308 -0.23 0.28 13.44
CA VAL A 308 -0.88 0.94 14.61
C VAL A 308 -0.10 2.19 15.02
N THR A 309 1.22 2.12 15.02
CA THR A 309 2.08 3.26 15.33
C THR A 309 1.90 4.40 14.32
N GLU A 310 1.86 4.07 13.03
CA GLU A 310 1.63 5.05 11.96
C GLU A 310 0.22 5.67 12.07
N ASP A 311 -0.83 4.84 12.22
CA ASP A 311 -2.21 5.31 12.35
C ASP A 311 -2.37 6.24 13.57
N THR A 312 -1.73 5.90 14.69
CA THR A 312 -1.73 6.74 15.90
C THR A 312 -1.06 8.10 15.64
N ARG A 313 0.09 8.10 14.97
CA ARG A 313 0.78 9.36 14.61
C ARG A 313 -0.07 10.23 13.69
N ARG A 314 -0.76 9.63 12.71
CA ARG A 314 -1.69 10.34 11.81
C ARG A 314 -2.86 10.95 12.59
N ALA A 315 -3.48 10.18 13.48
CA ALA A 315 -4.59 10.65 14.31
C ALA A 315 -4.19 11.80 15.23
N VAL A 316 -3.00 11.74 15.86
CA VAL A 316 -2.46 12.82 16.69
C VAL A 316 -2.20 14.08 15.86
N ARG A 317 -1.62 13.96 14.67
CA ARG A 317 -1.41 15.10 13.76
C ARG A 317 -2.73 15.73 13.34
N ALA A 318 -3.70 14.92 12.93
CA ALA A 318 -5.04 15.41 12.54
C ALA A 318 -5.75 16.11 13.71
N ARG A 319 -5.65 15.58 14.93
CA ARG A 319 -6.23 16.20 16.12
C ARG A 319 -5.59 17.54 16.48
N ASN A 320 -4.28 17.67 16.25
CA ASN A 320 -3.50 18.87 16.57
C ASN A 320 -3.38 19.85 15.40
N ALA A 321 -3.96 19.51 14.24
CA ALA A 321 -4.05 20.43 13.13
C ALA A 321 -4.92 21.63 13.54
N PRO A 322 -4.52 22.87 13.25
CA PRO A 322 -5.34 24.04 13.52
C PRO A 322 -6.65 23.92 12.76
N SER A 323 -7.76 24.34 13.38
CA SER A 323 -9.05 24.45 12.70
C SER A 323 -8.96 25.47 11.56
N ASP A 324 -9.85 25.36 10.58
CA ASP A 324 -9.94 26.35 9.48
C ASP A 324 -10.10 27.78 10.03
N ALA A 325 -10.85 27.93 11.12
CA ALA A 325 -11.02 29.24 11.77
C ALA A 325 -9.70 29.78 12.34
N GLU A 326 -8.90 28.93 13.02
CA GLU A 326 -7.60 29.32 13.53
C GLU A 326 -6.61 29.63 12.41
N MET A 327 -6.58 28.83 11.35
CA MET A 327 -5.72 29.08 10.18
C MET A 327 -6.03 30.42 9.51
N TRP A 328 -7.32 30.74 9.33
CA TRP A 328 -7.73 32.01 8.75
C TRP A 328 -7.49 33.18 9.69
N ASP A 329 -7.74 33.02 11.00
CA ASP A 329 -7.43 34.04 11.99
C ASP A 329 -5.93 34.37 12.02
N ASP A 330 -5.05 33.37 11.98
CA ASP A 330 -3.61 33.56 11.95
C ASP A 330 -3.17 34.26 10.66
N ARG A 331 -3.69 33.83 9.51
CA ARG A 331 -3.43 34.49 8.23
C ARG A 331 -3.82 35.97 8.26
N TYR A 332 -4.96 36.31 8.84
CA TYR A 332 -5.36 37.73 8.98
C TYR A 332 -4.47 38.48 9.98
N ARG A 333 -3.91 37.85 11.02
CA ARG A 333 -2.97 38.49 11.97
C ARG A 333 -1.61 38.78 11.35
N GLU A 334 -1.14 37.98 10.35
CA GLU A 334 0.18 38.17 9.70
C GLU A 334 0.32 39.53 8.98
N SER A 335 -0.78 40.16 8.58
CA SER A 335 -0.77 41.45 7.87
C SER A 335 -1.92 42.33 8.32
N HIS A 336 -1.68 43.62 8.37
CA HIS A 336 -2.75 44.62 8.66
C HIS A 336 -3.87 44.64 7.63
N ARG A 337 -3.59 44.23 6.39
CA ARG A 337 -4.53 44.14 5.30
C ARG A 337 -4.08 43.05 4.34
N ILE A 338 -4.93 42.07 4.11
CA ILE A 338 -4.65 41.00 3.16
C ILE A 338 -5.21 41.32 1.78
N TRP A 339 -6.40 41.90 1.73
CA TRP A 339 -7.09 42.20 0.49
C TRP A 339 -7.01 43.67 0.11
N SER A 340 -7.35 43.97 -1.13
CA SER A 340 -7.27 45.36 -1.68
C SER A 340 -8.12 46.38 -0.93
N GLY A 341 -9.15 45.93 -0.20
CA GLY A 341 -10.17 46.77 0.42
C GLY A 341 -11.11 47.44 -0.58
N LYS A 342 -11.06 47.05 -1.85
CA LYS A 342 -12.01 47.48 -2.89
C LYS A 342 -12.99 46.34 -3.14
N PRO A 343 -14.27 46.66 -3.47
CA PRO A 343 -15.25 45.66 -3.83
C PRO A 343 -14.84 44.92 -5.10
N ASN A 344 -15.28 43.66 -5.22
CA ASN A 344 -15.03 42.87 -6.40
C ASN A 344 -15.68 43.48 -7.63
N THR A 345 -14.92 43.61 -8.71
CA THR A 345 -15.37 44.30 -9.93
C THR A 345 -16.57 43.63 -10.57
N VAL A 346 -16.64 42.27 -10.51
CA VAL A 346 -17.80 41.52 -11.01
C VAL A 346 -19.02 41.78 -10.15
N LEU A 347 -18.90 41.83 -8.82
CA LEU A 347 -20.00 42.19 -7.94
C LEU A 347 -20.54 43.58 -8.30
N VAL A 348 -19.66 44.58 -8.43
CA VAL A 348 -20.03 45.94 -8.80
C VAL A 348 -20.82 45.96 -10.12
N ARG A 349 -20.27 45.34 -11.17
CA ARG A 349 -20.87 45.27 -12.51
C ARG A 349 -22.27 44.62 -12.48
N GLU A 350 -22.39 43.52 -11.79
CA GLU A 350 -23.59 42.68 -11.85
C GLU A 350 -24.68 43.07 -10.89
N VAL A 351 -24.39 43.95 -9.91
CA VAL A 351 -25.33 44.36 -8.87
C VAL A 351 -25.71 45.83 -9.01
N GLU A 352 -25.00 46.64 -9.83
CA GLU A 352 -25.23 48.08 -9.95
C GLU A 352 -26.66 48.47 -10.29
N ASP A 353 -27.33 47.69 -11.15
CA ASP A 353 -28.72 47.92 -11.61
C ASP A 353 -29.78 47.23 -10.76
N LEU A 354 -29.40 46.49 -9.70
CA LEU A 354 -30.34 45.82 -8.82
C LEU A 354 -30.90 46.79 -7.77
N ALA A 355 -32.20 46.74 -7.53
CA ALA A 355 -32.81 47.49 -6.43
C ALA A 355 -32.29 46.97 -5.08
N PRO A 356 -31.85 47.86 -4.18
CA PRO A 356 -31.39 47.45 -2.84
C PRO A 356 -32.47 46.71 -2.06
N GLY A 357 -32.07 45.62 -1.43
CA GLY A 357 -32.90 44.76 -0.58
C GLY A 357 -32.02 44.12 0.50
N ARG A 358 -32.26 42.83 0.78
CA ARG A 358 -31.44 42.04 1.71
C ARG A 358 -30.36 41.31 0.93
N ALA A 359 -29.10 41.46 1.34
CA ALA A 359 -27.97 40.74 0.75
C ALA A 359 -27.32 39.80 1.76
N LEU A 360 -26.84 38.67 1.27
CA LEU A 360 -25.99 37.73 2.00
C LEU A 360 -24.61 37.66 1.31
N ASP A 361 -23.54 37.95 2.05
CA ASP A 361 -22.16 37.87 1.60
C ASP A 361 -21.45 36.69 2.28
N LEU A 362 -21.09 35.69 1.51
CA LEU A 362 -20.52 34.45 1.99
C LEU A 362 -18.98 34.44 1.86
N GLY A 363 -18.27 34.39 2.99
CA GLY A 363 -16.83 34.52 3.02
C GLY A 363 -16.39 35.97 2.80
N CYS A 364 -16.96 36.89 3.54
CA CYS A 364 -16.82 38.33 3.32
C CYS A 364 -15.42 38.90 3.59
N GLY A 365 -14.52 38.12 4.22
CA GLY A 365 -13.17 38.58 4.58
C GLY A 365 -13.20 39.89 5.40
N GLU A 366 -12.39 40.86 4.97
CA GLU A 366 -12.31 42.20 5.60
C GLU A 366 -13.46 43.12 5.18
N GLY A 367 -14.53 42.59 4.55
CA GLY A 367 -15.83 43.24 4.37
C GLY A 367 -15.95 44.22 3.21
N ALA A 368 -15.05 44.25 2.24
CA ALA A 368 -15.07 45.25 1.16
C ALA A 368 -16.37 45.21 0.33
N ASP A 369 -16.87 44.02 -0.01
CA ASP A 369 -18.12 43.83 -0.77
C ASP A 369 -19.35 44.20 0.07
N ALA A 370 -19.39 43.73 1.32
CA ALA A 370 -20.47 44.02 2.26
C ALA A 370 -20.61 45.54 2.54
N VAL A 371 -19.50 46.25 2.76
CA VAL A 371 -19.46 47.71 2.97
C VAL A 371 -19.93 48.46 1.73
N TRP A 372 -19.49 48.01 0.53
CA TRP A 372 -19.93 48.62 -0.72
C TRP A 372 -21.45 48.44 -0.94
N LEU A 373 -21.98 47.24 -0.71
CA LEU A 373 -23.42 46.96 -0.80
C LEU A 373 -24.21 47.83 0.20
N ALA A 374 -23.76 47.89 1.46
CA ALA A 374 -24.40 48.74 2.49
C ALA A 374 -24.40 50.22 2.11
N GLY A 375 -23.31 50.73 1.50
CA GLY A 375 -23.22 52.09 0.95
C GLY A 375 -24.22 52.36 -0.19
N ARG A 376 -24.67 51.32 -0.89
CA ARG A 376 -25.70 51.36 -1.94
C ARG A 376 -27.12 51.15 -1.40
N GLY A 377 -27.28 51.02 -0.08
CA GLY A 377 -28.59 50.93 0.57
C GLY A 377 -29.06 49.51 0.88
N TRP A 378 -28.23 48.48 0.62
CA TRP A 378 -28.54 47.11 0.97
C TRP A 378 -28.49 46.87 2.49
N GLN A 379 -29.34 45.98 3.00
CA GLN A 379 -29.21 45.41 4.34
C GLN A 379 -28.43 44.11 4.19
N VAL A 380 -27.22 44.08 4.71
CA VAL A 380 -26.25 43.00 4.44
C VAL A 380 -26.10 42.11 5.67
N THR A 381 -26.26 40.80 5.48
CA THR A 381 -25.71 39.78 6.39
C THR A 381 -24.40 39.33 5.78
N ALA A 382 -23.30 39.51 6.49
CA ALA A 382 -21.97 39.16 6.01
C ALA A 382 -21.32 38.10 6.92
N THR A 383 -20.80 37.02 6.32
CA THR A 383 -20.31 35.88 7.08
C THR A 383 -18.87 35.56 6.76
N ASP A 384 -18.11 35.19 7.77
CA ASP A 384 -16.77 34.65 7.62
C ASP A 384 -16.46 33.65 8.75
N ILE A 385 -15.50 32.77 8.51
CA ILE A 385 -14.98 31.80 9.51
C ILE A 385 -13.91 32.46 10.41
N SER A 386 -13.34 33.60 10.02
CA SER A 386 -12.36 34.35 10.79
C SER A 386 -12.99 35.46 11.62
N ARG A 387 -12.82 35.38 12.94
CA ARG A 387 -13.21 36.45 13.85
C ARG A 387 -12.36 37.70 13.69
N VAL A 388 -11.09 37.53 13.31
CA VAL A 388 -10.16 38.64 13.03
C VAL A 388 -10.61 39.41 11.80
N ALA A 389 -11.01 38.70 10.73
CA ALA A 389 -11.57 39.32 9.52
C ALA A 389 -12.85 40.10 9.82
N LEU A 390 -13.82 39.50 10.52
CA LEU A 390 -15.07 40.12 10.91
C LEU A 390 -14.86 41.37 11.78
N GLY A 391 -13.90 41.35 12.71
CA GLY A 391 -13.54 42.51 13.51
C GLY A 391 -13.07 43.69 12.65
N ARG A 392 -12.18 43.44 11.69
CA ARG A 392 -11.70 44.46 10.74
C ARG A 392 -12.80 44.92 9.81
N ALA A 393 -13.66 44.02 9.34
CA ALA A 393 -14.78 44.35 8.50
C ALA A 393 -15.76 45.31 9.20
N ALA A 394 -16.03 45.10 10.49
CA ALA A 394 -16.85 45.99 11.30
C ALA A 394 -16.20 47.36 11.49
N GLU A 395 -14.86 47.45 11.67
CA GLU A 395 -14.15 48.72 11.71
C GLU A 395 -14.25 49.47 10.37
N HIS A 396 -14.06 48.80 9.23
CA HIS A 396 -14.19 49.38 7.90
C HIS A 396 -15.62 49.88 7.65
N ALA A 397 -16.67 49.17 8.11
CA ALA A 397 -18.03 49.61 7.99
C ALA A 397 -18.34 50.86 8.84
N ALA A 398 -17.75 50.95 10.03
CA ALA A 398 -17.88 52.14 10.89
C ALA A 398 -17.19 53.36 10.26
N GLU A 399 -15.97 53.18 9.71
CA GLU A 399 -15.25 54.24 8.97
C GLU A 399 -16.05 54.74 7.73
N ALA A 400 -16.71 53.81 7.04
CA ALA A 400 -17.55 54.13 5.88
C ALA A 400 -18.94 54.68 6.25
N GLY A 401 -19.33 54.73 7.54
CA GLY A 401 -20.61 55.24 8.02
C GLY A 401 -21.81 54.34 7.68
N VAL A 402 -21.59 53.02 7.54
CA VAL A 402 -22.62 52.04 7.16
C VAL A 402 -22.80 50.90 8.16
N ALA A 403 -22.24 51.01 9.35
CA ALA A 403 -22.24 49.98 10.36
C ALA A 403 -23.65 49.48 10.77
N ASP A 404 -24.67 50.35 10.69
CA ASP A 404 -26.05 50.03 11.01
C ASP A 404 -26.77 49.18 9.93
N ARG A 405 -26.12 48.97 8.78
CA ARG A 405 -26.67 48.21 7.65
C ARG A 405 -26.01 46.85 7.44
N VAL A 406 -25.01 46.51 8.24
CA VAL A 406 -24.31 45.22 8.10
C VAL A 406 -24.40 44.43 9.41
N ASP A 407 -24.88 43.20 9.31
CA ASP A 407 -24.88 42.19 10.37
C ASP A 407 -23.74 41.21 10.13
N TRP A 408 -22.72 41.27 10.98
CA TRP A 408 -21.50 40.44 10.89
C TRP A 408 -21.70 39.15 11.66
N GLN A 409 -21.69 37.99 10.97
CA GLN A 409 -21.94 36.71 11.58
C GLN A 409 -20.75 35.77 11.41
N PHE A 410 -20.32 35.15 12.51
CA PHE A 410 -19.34 34.08 12.47
C PHE A 410 -20.01 32.77 12.05
N HIS A 411 -19.58 32.20 10.91
CA HIS A 411 -20.05 30.91 10.44
C HIS A 411 -18.91 30.07 9.86
N ASP A 412 -18.77 28.81 10.35
CA ASP A 412 -18.24 27.75 9.54
C ASP A 412 -19.35 27.30 8.58
N LEU A 413 -19.30 27.77 7.33
CA LEU A 413 -20.34 27.50 6.33
C LEU A 413 -20.49 26.00 5.99
N GLY A 414 -19.48 25.20 6.27
CA GLY A 414 -19.54 23.74 6.19
C GLY A 414 -20.45 23.12 7.26
N ALA A 415 -20.51 23.69 8.44
CA ALA A 415 -21.30 23.22 9.59
C ALA A 415 -22.59 24.02 9.80
N THR A 416 -22.50 25.35 9.77
CA THR A 416 -23.60 26.29 10.04
C THR A 416 -23.87 27.20 8.82
N PHE A 417 -25.05 27.87 8.79
CA PHE A 417 -25.39 28.76 7.70
C PHE A 417 -26.40 29.80 8.18
N PRO A 418 -26.33 31.07 7.72
CA PRO A 418 -27.28 32.13 8.10
C PRO A 418 -28.72 31.76 7.74
N GLU A 419 -29.65 32.12 8.63
CA GLU A 419 -31.07 31.96 8.37
C GLU A 419 -31.65 33.17 7.60
N GLY A 420 -32.61 32.90 6.74
CA GLY A 420 -33.33 33.95 6.02
C GLY A 420 -33.45 33.70 4.53
N ALA A 421 -34.12 34.68 3.87
CA ALA A 421 -34.22 34.75 2.43
C ALA A 421 -33.67 36.11 1.98
N TYR A 422 -32.91 36.13 0.89
CA TYR A 422 -32.13 37.27 0.44
C TYR A 422 -32.42 37.60 -1.02
N ASP A 423 -32.48 38.89 -1.34
CA ASP A 423 -32.64 39.36 -2.72
C ASP A 423 -31.34 39.24 -3.52
N LEU A 424 -30.19 39.21 -2.81
CA LEU A 424 -28.87 38.91 -3.36
C LEU A 424 -28.14 37.96 -2.44
N VAL A 425 -27.62 36.84 -2.98
CA VAL A 425 -26.64 35.99 -2.32
C VAL A 425 -25.36 36.06 -3.13
N SER A 426 -24.25 36.46 -2.51
CA SER A 426 -22.93 36.63 -3.12
C SER A 426 -21.93 35.69 -2.52
N ALA A 427 -21.18 34.99 -3.38
CA ALA A 427 -20.03 34.14 -3.00
C ALA A 427 -18.85 34.53 -3.89
N GLN A 428 -18.00 35.43 -3.41
CA GLN A 428 -16.85 35.95 -4.14
C GLN A 428 -15.58 35.25 -3.67
N PHE A 429 -14.96 34.44 -4.57
CA PHE A 429 -13.72 33.69 -4.28
C PHE A 429 -13.80 32.88 -2.98
N LEU A 430 -14.90 32.18 -2.78
CA LEU A 430 -15.13 31.33 -1.61
C LEU A 430 -14.26 30.07 -1.74
N HIS A 431 -13.04 30.17 -1.23
CA HIS A 431 -12.01 29.14 -1.22
C HIS A 431 -11.40 29.01 0.17
N SER A 432 -10.91 27.81 0.53
CA SER A 432 -10.12 27.60 1.75
C SER A 432 -8.88 26.76 1.41
N MET A 433 -7.84 26.85 2.23
CA MET A 433 -6.68 25.95 2.21
C MET A 433 -7.02 24.61 2.89
N GLY A 434 -8.12 24.54 3.66
CA GLY A 434 -8.66 23.34 4.27
C GLY A 434 -9.73 22.67 3.40
N ASP A 435 -10.40 21.67 3.98
CA ASP A 435 -11.46 20.90 3.32
C ASP A 435 -12.80 21.66 3.36
N LEU A 436 -12.97 22.61 2.43
CA LEU A 436 -14.20 23.39 2.31
C LEU A 436 -15.23 22.61 1.46
N PRO A 437 -16.37 22.17 2.02
CA PRO A 437 -17.43 21.50 1.26
C PRO A 437 -18.23 22.48 0.38
N ARG A 438 -17.55 23.08 -0.61
CA ARG A 438 -18.01 24.21 -1.43
C ARG A 438 -19.34 23.93 -2.12
N GLU A 439 -19.53 22.77 -2.72
CA GLU A 439 -20.79 22.41 -3.39
C GLU A 439 -21.98 22.45 -2.42
N ARG A 440 -21.82 21.83 -1.24
CA ARG A 440 -22.86 21.84 -0.19
C ARG A 440 -23.17 23.25 0.30
N ILE A 441 -22.18 24.13 0.39
CA ILE A 441 -22.37 25.53 0.76
C ILE A 441 -23.14 26.27 -0.34
N LEU A 442 -22.78 26.07 -1.60
CA LEU A 442 -23.47 26.70 -2.74
C LEU A 442 -24.91 26.22 -2.90
N HIS A 443 -25.22 24.95 -2.60
CA HIS A 443 -26.61 24.48 -2.51
C HIS A 443 -27.42 25.22 -1.42
N ARG A 444 -26.82 25.47 -0.25
CA ARG A 444 -27.46 26.26 0.79
C ARG A 444 -27.65 27.73 0.36
N ALA A 445 -26.62 28.27 -0.33
CA ALA A 445 -26.69 29.63 -0.90
C ALA A 445 -27.86 29.76 -1.88
N ALA A 446 -28.04 28.81 -2.80
CA ALA A 446 -29.18 28.82 -3.73
C ALA A 446 -30.53 28.78 -3.01
N ARG A 447 -30.66 27.96 -1.95
CA ARG A 447 -31.90 27.88 -1.15
C ARG A 447 -32.21 29.16 -0.38
N ALA A 448 -31.20 29.95 -0.03
CA ALA A 448 -31.33 31.21 0.66
C ALA A 448 -31.77 32.39 -0.25
N VAL A 449 -31.81 32.21 -1.58
CA VAL A 449 -32.26 33.22 -2.52
C VAL A 449 -33.79 33.34 -2.46
N ALA A 450 -34.29 34.54 -2.25
CA ALA A 450 -35.72 34.86 -2.28
C ALA A 450 -36.31 34.72 -3.71
N PRO A 451 -37.62 34.49 -3.88
CA PRO A 451 -38.24 34.60 -5.21
C PRO A 451 -37.95 35.96 -5.85
N GLY A 452 -37.49 35.97 -7.10
CA GLY A 452 -37.03 37.18 -7.81
C GLY A 452 -35.57 37.56 -7.51
N GLY A 453 -34.97 36.99 -6.48
CA GLY A 453 -33.58 37.24 -6.06
C GLY A 453 -32.54 36.61 -6.94
N VAL A 454 -31.28 36.96 -6.69
CA VAL A 454 -30.11 36.58 -7.49
C VAL A 454 -29.06 35.87 -6.64
N LEU A 455 -28.47 34.81 -7.17
CA LEU A 455 -27.24 34.20 -6.70
C LEU A 455 -26.10 34.58 -7.65
N LEU A 456 -25.04 35.18 -7.11
CA LEU A 456 -23.83 35.54 -7.84
C LEU A 456 -22.63 34.79 -7.24
N ILE A 457 -22.00 33.96 -8.05
CA ILE A 457 -20.82 33.17 -7.69
C ILE A 457 -19.67 33.61 -8.57
N VAL A 458 -18.54 33.98 -7.96
CA VAL A 458 -17.30 34.29 -8.67
C VAL A 458 -16.19 33.44 -8.09
N GLY A 459 -15.37 32.86 -8.95
CA GLY A 459 -14.27 31.98 -8.55
C GLY A 459 -13.08 32.09 -9.51
N HIS A 460 -12.00 31.41 -9.16
CA HIS A 460 -10.88 31.27 -10.07
C HIS A 460 -11.17 30.18 -11.10
N ALA A 461 -10.82 30.43 -12.37
CA ALA A 461 -10.88 29.46 -13.46
C ALA A 461 -9.52 28.76 -13.73
N GLY A 462 -8.43 29.27 -13.14
CA GLY A 462 -7.08 28.72 -13.26
C GLY A 462 -6.15 29.20 -12.15
N PHE A 463 -5.02 28.56 -12.04
CA PHE A 463 -3.92 29.02 -11.17
C PHE A 463 -3.04 30.03 -11.92
N PRO A 464 -2.36 30.94 -11.21
CA PRO A 464 -1.41 31.85 -11.83
C PRO A 464 -0.26 31.09 -12.50
N ALA A 465 0.27 31.61 -13.60
CA ALA A 465 1.35 30.97 -14.36
C ALA A 465 2.67 30.75 -13.59
N TRP A 466 2.83 31.40 -12.43
CA TRP A 466 4.00 31.21 -11.54
C TRP A 466 3.76 30.17 -10.42
N ASP A 467 2.59 29.55 -10.34
CA ASP A 467 2.28 28.53 -9.32
C ASP A 467 2.33 27.14 -9.93
N ASP A 468 3.56 26.65 -10.16
CA ASP A 468 3.82 25.34 -10.73
C ASP A 468 3.32 24.16 -9.86
N ARG A 469 3.07 24.40 -8.57
CA ARG A 469 2.59 23.38 -7.62
C ARG A 469 1.18 22.88 -7.92
N HIS A 470 0.42 23.65 -8.69
CA HIS A 470 -0.99 23.37 -8.99
C HIS A 470 -1.27 23.31 -10.49
N ALA A 471 -0.22 23.14 -11.33
CA ALA A 471 -0.32 23.15 -12.79
C ALA A 471 -1.30 22.10 -13.35
N ASP A 472 -1.44 20.96 -12.67
CA ASP A 472 -2.33 19.87 -13.07
C ASP A 472 -3.74 19.94 -12.44
N MET A 473 -4.00 20.89 -11.54
CA MET A 473 -5.32 21.05 -10.91
C MET A 473 -6.25 21.88 -11.79
N LYS A 474 -7.38 21.29 -12.18
CA LYS A 474 -8.46 22.01 -12.86
C LYS A 474 -9.43 22.58 -11.83
N LEU A 475 -9.72 23.87 -11.97
CA LEU A 475 -10.81 24.52 -11.24
C LEU A 475 -12.10 24.42 -12.08
N PRO A 476 -13.30 24.35 -11.44
CA PRO A 476 -14.54 24.14 -12.16
C PRO A 476 -14.88 25.35 -13.06
N THR A 477 -15.37 25.07 -14.25
CA THR A 477 -15.94 26.07 -15.16
C THR A 477 -17.27 26.62 -14.63
N PRO A 478 -17.76 27.78 -15.12
CA PRO A 478 -19.08 28.29 -14.74
C PRO A 478 -20.22 27.29 -15.00
N ASP A 479 -20.15 26.54 -16.09
CA ASP A 479 -21.16 25.54 -16.43
C ASP A 479 -21.11 24.31 -15.51
N GLU A 480 -19.90 23.88 -15.09
CA GLU A 480 -19.74 22.82 -14.08
C GLU A 480 -20.26 23.28 -12.70
N VAL A 481 -20.02 24.55 -12.33
CA VAL A 481 -20.60 25.13 -11.10
C VAL A 481 -22.13 25.17 -11.21
N LEU A 482 -22.69 25.59 -12.35
CA LEU A 482 -24.14 25.61 -12.56
C LEU A 482 -24.74 24.20 -12.45
N ALA A 483 -24.11 23.21 -13.07
CA ALA A 483 -24.54 21.81 -13.01
C ALA A 483 -24.52 21.27 -11.56
N SER A 484 -23.47 21.62 -10.79
CA SER A 484 -23.32 21.19 -9.40
C SER A 484 -24.38 21.81 -8.45
N LEU A 485 -25.02 22.89 -8.82
CA LEU A 485 -26.10 23.51 -8.02
C LEU A 485 -27.42 22.72 -8.03
N GLU A 486 -27.62 21.79 -8.97
CA GLU A 486 -28.81 20.94 -9.09
C GLU A 486 -30.11 21.75 -8.98
N LEU A 487 -30.18 22.91 -9.67
CA LEU A 487 -31.30 23.83 -9.58
C LEU A 487 -32.56 23.23 -10.23
N PRO A 488 -33.75 23.31 -9.59
CA PRO A 488 -34.97 22.78 -10.17
C PRO A 488 -35.28 23.41 -11.52
N GLU A 489 -35.62 22.58 -12.50
CA GLU A 489 -35.93 23.02 -13.87
C GLU A 489 -37.14 23.98 -13.90
N GLY A 490 -37.01 25.08 -14.64
CA GLY A 490 -38.05 26.10 -14.77
C GLY A 490 -38.16 27.10 -13.63
N GLU A 491 -37.52 26.88 -12.49
CA GLU A 491 -37.53 27.81 -11.34
C GLU A 491 -36.40 28.84 -11.38
N TRP A 492 -35.43 28.66 -12.25
CA TRP A 492 -34.26 29.52 -12.33
C TRP A 492 -33.97 29.99 -13.76
N GLU A 493 -33.37 31.16 -13.86
CA GLU A 493 -32.92 31.80 -15.10
C GLU A 493 -31.43 32.09 -14.98
N VAL A 494 -30.63 31.61 -15.93
CA VAL A 494 -29.20 31.93 -16.02
C VAL A 494 -29.06 33.29 -16.66
N LEU A 495 -28.52 34.27 -15.93
CA LEU A 495 -28.29 35.63 -16.40
C LEU A 495 -26.88 35.84 -16.91
N LEU A 496 -25.91 35.11 -16.37
CA LEU A 496 -24.50 35.15 -16.72
C LEU A 496 -23.85 33.77 -16.48
N SER A 497 -23.06 33.29 -17.43
CA SER A 497 -22.12 32.16 -17.32
C SER A 497 -20.92 32.51 -18.20
N GLU A 498 -19.82 32.98 -17.61
CA GLU A 498 -18.68 33.46 -18.37
C GLU A 498 -17.35 33.21 -17.64
N GLU A 499 -16.29 33.09 -18.41
CA GLU A 499 -14.91 33.26 -17.95
C GLU A 499 -14.40 34.64 -18.40
N HIS A 500 -13.64 35.32 -17.54
CA HIS A 500 -13.10 36.64 -17.84
C HIS A 500 -11.67 36.78 -17.31
N GLU A 501 -10.86 37.59 -18.00
CA GLU A 501 -9.50 37.89 -17.55
C GLU A 501 -9.52 39.02 -16.50
N ARG A 502 -8.74 38.82 -15.46
CA ARG A 502 -8.48 39.84 -14.43
C ARG A 502 -6.98 40.17 -14.41
N VAL A 503 -6.64 41.45 -14.52
CA VAL A 503 -5.27 41.92 -14.37
C VAL A 503 -4.91 41.94 -12.87
N GLN A 504 -3.79 41.34 -12.55
CA GLN A 504 -3.17 41.34 -11.22
C GLN A 504 -1.66 41.48 -11.34
N ASN A 505 -0.96 41.67 -10.22
CA ASN A 505 0.51 41.64 -10.22
C ASN A 505 0.99 40.26 -9.77
N ASP A 506 2.12 39.80 -10.34
CA ASP A 506 2.86 38.66 -9.86
C ASP A 506 3.57 38.99 -8.52
N PRO A 507 4.24 38.02 -7.84
CA PRO A 507 4.98 38.25 -6.63
C PRO A 507 6.12 39.26 -6.76
N ASP A 508 6.63 39.47 -7.97
CA ASP A 508 7.70 40.43 -8.27
C ASP A 508 7.14 41.83 -8.63
N GLY A 509 5.81 42.00 -8.64
CA GLY A 509 5.13 43.26 -8.89
C GLY A 509 4.82 43.54 -10.36
N ASN A 510 5.07 42.61 -11.31
CA ASN A 510 4.79 42.80 -12.72
C ASN A 510 3.30 42.51 -13.03
N PRO A 511 2.67 43.29 -13.95
CA PRO A 511 1.31 43.01 -14.39
C PRO A 511 1.20 41.66 -15.08
N THR A 512 0.21 40.88 -14.68
CA THR A 512 -0.12 39.59 -15.30
C THR A 512 -1.63 39.41 -15.33
N THR A 513 -2.13 38.44 -16.10
CA THR A 513 -3.55 38.11 -16.16
C THR A 513 -3.84 36.78 -15.50
N ARG A 514 -5.02 36.68 -14.91
CA ARG A 514 -5.59 35.44 -14.39
C ARG A 514 -7.02 35.32 -14.89
N THR A 515 -7.41 34.12 -15.27
CA THR A 515 -8.80 33.84 -15.65
C THR A 515 -9.61 33.55 -14.40
N ASP A 516 -10.72 34.27 -14.24
CA ASP A 516 -11.73 34.03 -13.22
C ASP A 516 -13.04 33.62 -13.91
N ASN A 517 -13.94 32.94 -13.19
CA ASN A 517 -15.27 32.58 -13.67
C ASN A 517 -16.36 33.37 -12.93
N ALA A 518 -17.49 33.59 -13.58
CA ALA A 518 -18.66 34.24 -13.01
C ALA A 518 -19.94 33.52 -13.44
N LEU A 519 -20.78 33.21 -12.46
CA LEU A 519 -22.09 32.62 -12.65
C LEU A 519 -23.13 33.49 -11.92
N LYS A 520 -24.18 33.98 -12.63
CA LYS A 520 -25.30 34.69 -12.05
C LYS A 520 -26.61 34.03 -12.45
N VAL A 521 -27.37 33.62 -11.47
CA VAL A 521 -28.68 32.99 -11.68
C VAL A 521 -29.76 33.72 -10.87
N ARG A 522 -30.97 33.84 -11.44
CA ARG A 522 -32.11 34.43 -10.80
C ARG A 522 -33.13 33.37 -10.46
N ARG A 523 -33.68 33.42 -9.25
CA ARG A 523 -34.83 32.61 -8.87
C ARG A 523 -36.11 33.26 -9.38
N ARG A 524 -36.96 32.52 -10.11
CA ARG A 524 -38.23 32.98 -10.65
C ARG A 524 -39.32 33.11 -9.59
#